data_c98f42780bb48cc5221065fcd221ed5b
#
_entry.id   c98f42780bb48cc5221065fcd221ed5b
#
_cell.length_a   1.000
_cell.length_b   1.000
_cell.length_c   1.000
_cell.angle_alpha   90.00
_cell.angle_beta   90.00
_cell.angle_gamma   90.00
#
_symmetry.space_group_name_H-M   'P 1'
#
loop_
_entity.id
_entity.type
_entity.pdbx_description
1 polymer ?
#
loop_
_entity_poly.entity_id
_entity_poly.type
_entity_poly.pdbx_seq_one_letter_code
_entity_poly.pdbx_strand_id
1 'polypeptide(L)'
;VSDPTEDNNSVLTVTFNNTGLKSATAANDNDTLNIDASTNIVVFYKAKLNSKASYEAAGNKNEVYLEYSNNPMAEGSGKSESKVVTDHVFRLDVTKVDSVDSGKKLKAGFKVKVVANEDTASVDKWLKQDGSLTNLEKDAYEFMTDDNGEVKIPGLDAGKYQITETTTPSSYNTIAPFNITVDPTYATDGTLTTLTVTDDSDMVDKDTVAGAAASITVKNKKGSGLPLTGLNGVTFTWIAGGAVLCIGVAHLIRSRKQAEESEQE
;
A
#
# COMPACT_ATOMS: atom_id res chain seq x y z
N VAL A 1 24.50 9.46 19.84
CA VAL A 1 23.78 8.91 18.68
C VAL A 1 23.90 9.91 17.55
N SER A 2 24.29 9.46 16.37
CA SER A 2 24.21 10.25 15.15
C SER A 2 23.10 9.71 14.27
N ASP A 3 22.23 10.60 13.77
CA ASP A 3 21.16 10.22 12.88
C ASP A 3 21.68 9.86 11.48
N PRO A 4 21.06 8.92 10.79
CA PRO A 4 21.41 8.60 9.42
C PRO A 4 21.07 9.79 8.51
N THR A 5 22.02 10.16 7.65
CA THR A 5 21.88 11.18 6.63
C THR A 5 22.33 10.63 5.28
N GLU A 6 22.01 11.31 4.18
CA GLU A 6 22.52 10.91 2.86
C GLU A 6 24.06 11.00 2.80
N ASP A 7 24.66 11.94 3.53
CA ASP A 7 26.12 12.16 3.57
C ASP A 7 26.86 11.03 4.28
N ASN A 8 26.22 10.32 5.23
CA ASN A 8 26.81 9.18 5.95
C ASN A 8 26.27 7.82 5.47
N ASN A 9 25.79 7.74 4.24
CA ASN A 9 25.20 6.52 3.63
C ASN A 9 24.05 5.94 4.47
N SER A 10 23.28 6.76 5.14
CA SER A 10 22.17 6.36 6.01
C SER A 10 22.58 5.47 7.19
N VAL A 11 23.77 5.68 7.74
CA VAL A 11 24.28 4.95 8.92
C VAL A 11 23.77 5.59 10.21
N LEU A 12 23.10 4.79 11.04
CA LEU A 12 22.81 5.14 12.43
C LEU A 12 23.95 4.66 13.31
N THR A 13 24.64 5.58 13.99
CA THR A 13 25.71 5.24 14.93
C THR A 13 25.27 5.50 16.37
N VAL A 14 25.33 4.48 17.20
CA VAL A 14 25.10 4.55 18.64
C VAL A 14 26.42 4.31 19.35
N THR A 15 26.97 5.36 20.00
CA THR A 15 28.25 5.28 20.70
C THR A 15 27.99 5.14 22.21
N PHE A 16 28.52 4.10 22.79
CA PHE A 16 28.57 3.85 24.21
C PHE A 16 29.96 4.19 24.71
N ASN A 17 30.11 5.18 25.59
CA ASN A 17 31.38 5.43 26.23
C ASN A 17 31.49 4.64 27.54
N ASN A 18 32.72 4.33 27.93
CA ASN A 18 32.99 3.53 29.11
C ASN A 18 32.45 4.17 30.42
N THR A 19 32.54 5.51 30.52
CA THR A 19 32.02 6.25 31.67
C THR A 19 30.51 6.19 31.71
N GLY A 20 29.83 6.38 30.56
CA GLY A 20 28.37 6.34 30.49
C GLY A 20 27.77 4.97 30.82
N LEU A 21 28.41 3.87 30.37
CA LEU A 21 27.96 2.53 30.69
C LEU A 21 28.16 2.21 32.17
N LYS A 22 29.31 2.53 32.75
CA LYS A 22 29.63 2.26 34.15
C LYS A 22 28.85 3.12 35.16
N SER A 23 28.39 4.28 34.74
CA SER A 23 27.60 5.20 35.55
C SER A 23 26.13 5.26 35.17
N ALA A 24 25.67 4.35 34.31
CA ALA A 24 24.26 4.28 33.93
C ALA A 24 23.39 4.03 35.16
N THR A 25 22.32 4.80 35.28
CA THR A 25 21.33 4.65 36.37
C THR A 25 20.00 4.20 35.78
N ALA A 26 19.23 3.47 36.57
CA ALA A 26 17.86 3.11 36.21
C ALA A 26 17.01 4.39 36.08
N ALA A 27 16.14 4.44 35.09
CA ALA A 27 15.34 5.64 34.76
C ALA A 27 14.46 6.13 35.94
N ASN A 28 14.11 5.24 36.89
CA ASN A 28 13.15 5.50 37.95
C ASN A 28 13.72 5.42 39.37
N ASP A 29 14.92 4.87 39.59
CA ASP A 29 15.38 4.54 40.93
C ASP A 29 16.72 5.18 41.37
N ASN A 30 17.36 5.98 40.50
CA ASN A 30 18.70 6.51 40.76
C ASN A 30 19.80 5.50 41.15
N ASP A 31 19.50 4.21 41.03
CA ASP A 31 20.45 3.15 41.30
C ASP A 31 21.39 2.95 40.12
N THR A 32 22.68 2.79 40.39
CA THR A 32 23.67 2.48 39.38
C THR A 32 23.41 1.09 38.78
N LEU A 33 23.23 0.98 37.48
CA LEU A 33 23.07 -0.29 36.80
C LEU A 33 24.40 -1.06 36.85
N ASN A 34 24.39 -2.25 37.44
CA ASN A 34 25.52 -3.19 37.37
C ASN A 34 25.57 -3.81 35.96
N ILE A 35 26.38 -3.26 35.08
CA ILE A 35 26.59 -3.79 33.74
C ILE A 35 27.75 -4.78 33.77
N ASP A 36 27.46 -6.03 33.49
CA ASP A 36 28.41 -7.14 33.47
C ASP A 36 28.31 -7.94 32.15
N ALA A 37 29.05 -9.05 32.09
CA ALA A 37 29.10 -9.91 30.89
C ALA A 37 27.75 -10.55 30.52
N SER A 38 26.78 -10.57 31.43
CA SER A 38 25.44 -11.12 31.19
C SER A 38 24.43 -10.05 30.78
N THR A 39 24.79 -8.78 30.82
CA THR A 39 23.93 -7.65 30.50
C THR A 39 23.69 -7.55 29.01
N ASN A 40 22.41 -7.56 28.60
CA ASN A 40 22.01 -7.33 27.22
C ASN A 40 21.69 -5.84 27.00
N ILE A 41 22.30 -5.24 26.00
CA ILE A 41 21.99 -3.88 25.54
C ILE A 41 21.15 -4.01 24.27
N VAL A 42 19.91 -3.45 24.33
CA VAL A 42 18.99 -3.50 23.21
C VAL A 42 18.78 -2.08 22.69
N VAL A 43 18.98 -1.90 21.40
CA VAL A 43 18.75 -0.64 20.69
C VAL A 43 17.48 -0.78 19.85
N PHE A 44 16.47 0.00 20.18
CA PHE A 44 15.25 0.10 19.38
C PHE A 44 15.33 1.32 18.47
N TYR A 45 15.09 1.11 17.20
CA TYR A 45 14.97 2.21 16.23
C TYR A 45 13.86 1.91 15.23
N LYS A 46 13.39 2.96 14.55
CA LYS A 46 12.45 2.88 13.44
C LYS A 46 13.07 3.51 12.22
N ALA A 47 12.97 2.85 11.09
CA ALA A 47 13.38 3.37 9.80
C ALA A 47 12.22 3.27 8.81
N LYS A 48 12.22 4.13 7.80
CA LYS A 48 11.27 4.10 6.68
C LYS A 48 12.07 4.00 5.40
N LEU A 49 11.66 3.11 4.50
CA LEU A 49 12.19 3.06 3.15
C LEU A 49 11.88 4.39 2.43
N ASN A 50 12.87 4.94 1.77
CA ASN A 50 12.75 6.19 1.02
C ASN A 50 12.53 5.92 -0.49
N SER A 51 12.50 6.98 -1.30
CA SER A 51 12.29 6.89 -2.75
C SER A 51 13.39 6.14 -3.52
N LYS A 52 14.52 5.80 -2.86
CA LYS A 52 15.62 4.99 -3.43
C LYS A 52 15.46 3.49 -3.12
N ALA A 53 14.35 3.09 -2.48
CA ALA A 53 14.09 1.69 -2.18
C ALA A 53 14.13 0.83 -3.45
N SER A 54 14.79 -0.31 -3.36
CA SER A 54 14.91 -1.27 -4.45
C SER A 54 13.67 -2.16 -4.55
N TYR A 55 13.22 -2.39 -5.78
CA TYR A 55 12.19 -3.38 -6.12
C TYR A 55 12.79 -4.65 -6.73
N GLU A 56 14.04 -4.95 -6.38
CA GLU A 56 14.71 -6.17 -6.80
C GLU A 56 14.49 -7.31 -5.79
N ALA A 57 14.68 -8.55 -6.22
CA ALA A 57 14.53 -9.73 -5.35
C ALA A 57 15.49 -9.72 -4.15
N ALA A 58 16.64 -9.06 -4.27
CA ALA A 58 17.61 -8.90 -3.18
C ALA A 58 17.13 -7.98 -2.05
N GLY A 59 16.04 -7.20 -2.28
CA GLY A 59 15.43 -6.30 -1.30
C GLY A 59 16.32 -5.16 -0.83
N ASN A 60 15.93 -4.56 0.27
CA ASN A 60 16.60 -3.43 0.92
C ASN A 60 17.27 -3.93 2.20
N LYS A 61 18.60 -3.99 2.18
CA LYS A 61 19.37 -4.56 3.28
C LYS A 61 19.59 -3.54 4.38
N ASN A 62 19.36 -3.96 5.61
CA ASN A 62 19.75 -3.27 6.83
C ASN A 62 20.81 -4.11 7.54
N GLU A 63 22.00 -3.54 7.71
CA GLU A 63 23.14 -4.23 8.28
C GLU A 63 23.51 -3.62 9.62
N VAL A 64 23.79 -4.46 10.61
CA VAL A 64 24.28 -4.05 11.92
C VAL A 64 25.54 -4.81 12.29
N TYR A 65 26.47 -4.11 12.89
CA TYR A 65 27.66 -4.68 13.53
C TYR A 65 28.02 -3.87 14.77
N LEU A 66 28.82 -4.48 15.65
CA LEU A 66 29.40 -3.84 16.80
C LEU A 66 30.88 -3.58 16.54
N GLU A 67 31.32 -2.33 16.76
CA GLU A 67 32.73 -2.00 16.88
C GLU A 67 33.07 -1.82 18.36
N TYR A 68 34.13 -2.45 18.82
CA TYR A 68 34.50 -2.51 20.23
C TYR A 68 36.00 -2.32 20.40
N SER A 69 36.42 -1.78 21.56
CA SER A 69 37.83 -1.75 21.92
C SER A 69 38.31 -3.18 22.20
N ASN A 70 39.39 -3.59 21.52
CA ASN A 70 40.03 -4.89 21.71
C ASN A 70 41.36 -4.80 22.45
N ASN A 71 41.78 -3.62 22.86
CA ASN A 71 42.98 -3.38 23.63
C ASN A 71 42.71 -2.44 24.82
N PRO A 72 42.60 -2.95 26.06
CA PRO A 72 42.31 -2.14 27.21
C PRO A 72 43.45 -1.21 27.65
N MET A 73 44.67 -1.42 27.11
CA MET A 73 45.90 -0.71 27.50
C MET A 73 46.37 0.28 26.43
N ALA A 74 45.84 0.26 25.23
CA ALA A 74 46.19 1.12 24.12
C ALA A 74 45.01 1.30 23.16
N GLU A 75 45.19 2.12 22.12
CA GLU A 75 44.19 2.22 21.05
C GLU A 75 44.16 0.93 20.22
N GLY A 76 42.95 0.51 19.89
CA GLY A 76 42.70 -0.64 19.05
C GLY A 76 41.24 -0.99 19.05
N SER A 77 40.71 -1.39 17.91
CA SER A 77 39.31 -1.80 17.75
C SER A 77 39.17 -3.16 17.08
N GLY A 78 38.10 -3.86 17.42
CA GLY A 78 37.63 -5.04 16.75
C GLY A 78 36.22 -4.80 16.22
N LYS A 79 35.81 -5.56 15.21
CA LYS A 79 34.49 -5.54 14.61
C LYS A 79 33.85 -6.91 14.72
N SER A 80 32.58 -6.97 15.16
CA SER A 80 31.81 -8.21 15.12
C SER A 80 31.47 -8.61 13.69
N GLU A 81 31.02 -9.84 13.49
CA GLU A 81 30.33 -10.20 12.26
C GLU A 81 29.10 -9.31 12.06
N SER A 82 28.89 -8.89 10.81
CA SER A 82 27.68 -8.16 10.44
C SER A 82 26.46 -9.09 10.46
N LYS A 83 25.36 -8.59 10.97
CA LYS A 83 24.04 -9.22 10.85
C LYS A 83 23.19 -8.37 9.90
N VAL A 84 22.52 -9.05 8.97
CA VAL A 84 21.73 -8.43 7.92
C VAL A 84 20.27 -8.84 8.08
N VAL A 85 19.39 -7.86 7.97
CA VAL A 85 17.95 -8.05 7.78
C VAL A 85 17.59 -7.44 6.43
N THR A 86 16.67 -8.05 5.71
CA THR A 86 16.26 -7.58 4.39
C THR A 86 14.78 -7.19 4.44
N ASP A 87 14.50 -5.95 4.10
CA ASP A 87 13.14 -5.44 3.96
C ASP A 87 12.76 -5.40 2.47
N HIS A 88 11.51 -5.76 2.17
CA HIS A 88 10.98 -5.72 0.82
C HIS A 88 9.84 -4.72 0.70
N VAL A 89 9.76 -4.10 -0.46
CA VAL A 89 8.62 -3.27 -0.89
C VAL A 89 8.27 -3.68 -2.30
N PHE A 90 6.97 -3.75 -2.58
CA PHE A 90 6.48 -4.24 -3.86
C PHE A 90 5.92 -3.11 -4.71
N ARG A 91 5.93 -3.33 -6.02
CA ARG A 91 5.37 -2.42 -7.02
C ARG A 91 4.41 -3.19 -7.91
N LEU A 92 3.29 -2.55 -8.23
CA LEU A 92 2.36 -3.04 -9.22
C LEU A 92 2.46 -2.18 -10.48
N ASP A 93 2.83 -2.79 -11.60
CA ASP A 93 2.87 -2.18 -12.92
C ASP A 93 1.55 -2.50 -13.63
N VAL A 94 0.75 -1.48 -13.91
CA VAL A 94 -0.59 -1.63 -14.50
C VAL A 94 -0.54 -1.17 -15.95
N THR A 95 -1.03 -2.01 -16.86
CA THR A 95 -1.29 -1.66 -18.26
C THR A 95 -2.80 -1.62 -18.50
N LYS A 96 -3.32 -0.49 -19.00
CA LYS A 96 -4.72 -0.27 -19.28
C LYS A 96 -5.03 -0.41 -20.76
N VAL A 97 -5.99 -1.31 -21.12
CA VAL A 97 -6.30 -1.63 -22.51
C VAL A 97 -7.80 -1.74 -22.78
N ASP A 98 -8.16 -1.69 -24.06
CA ASP A 98 -9.50 -2.09 -24.54
C ASP A 98 -9.67 -3.62 -24.39
N SER A 99 -10.86 -4.06 -23.95
CA SER A 99 -11.14 -5.48 -23.69
C SER A 99 -11.22 -6.35 -24.93
N VAL A 100 -11.39 -5.76 -26.12
CA VAL A 100 -11.48 -6.45 -27.41
C VAL A 100 -10.18 -6.33 -28.20
N ASP A 101 -9.54 -5.15 -28.11
CA ASP A 101 -8.27 -4.84 -28.78
C ASP A 101 -7.22 -4.45 -27.73
N SER A 102 -6.44 -5.43 -27.27
CA SER A 102 -5.39 -5.22 -26.27
C SER A 102 -4.24 -4.34 -26.77
N GLY A 103 -4.10 -4.15 -28.08
CA GLY A 103 -3.16 -3.20 -28.67
C GLY A 103 -3.57 -1.75 -28.41
N LYS A 104 -4.85 -1.50 -28.16
CA LYS A 104 -5.37 -0.17 -27.87
C LYS A 104 -5.18 0.18 -26.40
N LYS A 105 -4.22 1.06 -26.13
CA LYS A 105 -3.89 1.58 -24.82
C LYS A 105 -4.87 2.67 -24.39
N LEU A 106 -5.17 2.73 -23.09
CA LEU A 106 -6.20 3.63 -22.57
C LEU A 106 -5.66 4.46 -21.41
N LYS A 107 -6.12 5.72 -21.31
CA LYS A 107 -5.86 6.59 -20.16
C LYS A 107 -6.93 6.37 -19.09
N ALA A 108 -6.50 6.00 -17.89
CA ALA A 108 -7.37 5.80 -16.73
C ALA A 108 -6.66 6.23 -15.45
N GLY A 109 -7.45 6.55 -14.42
CA GLY A 109 -6.95 6.86 -13.09
C GLY A 109 -7.40 5.81 -12.08
N PHE A 110 -6.52 5.48 -11.15
CA PHE A 110 -6.75 4.48 -10.12
C PHE A 110 -6.42 5.01 -8.72
N LYS A 111 -7.25 4.67 -7.75
CA LYS A 111 -6.91 4.80 -6.33
C LYS A 111 -6.79 3.42 -5.70
N VAL A 112 -5.92 3.32 -4.70
CA VAL A 112 -5.59 2.05 -4.03
C VAL A 112 -5.85 2.18 -2.55
N LYS A 113 -6.60 1.22 -2.00
CA LYS A 113 -6.93 1.12 -0.58
C LYS A 113 -6.40 -0.19 -0.01
N VAL A 114 -5.82 -0.16 1.17
CA VAL A 114 -5.41 -1.35 1.92
C VAL A 114 -6.65 -2.03 2.50
N VAL A 115 -6.86 -3.31 2.18
CA VAL A 115 -7.99 -4.12 2.68
C VAL A 115 -7.55 -5.07 3.78
N ALA A 116 -6.36 -5.67 3.63
CA ALA A 116 -5.76 -6.52 4.65
C ALA A 116 -4.24 -6.41 4.60
N ASN A 117 -3.60 -6.37 5.76
CA ASN A 117 -2.16 -6.32 5.93
C ASN A 117 -1.83 -6.84 7.33
N GLU A 118 -0.62 -7.37 7.56
CA GLU A 118 -0.14 -7.78 8.89
C GLU A 118 -0.09 -6.59 9.86
N ASP A 119 0.33 -5.40 9.38
CA ASP A 119 0.14 -4.15 10.11
C ASP A 119 -1.33 -3.72 10.03
N THR A 120 -2.11 -4.11 11.03
CA THR A 120 -3.54 -3.75 11.11
C THR A 120 -3.78 -2.25 11.15
N ALA A 121 -2.78 -1.44 11.53
CA ALA A 121 -2.88 0.02 11.51
C ALA A 121 -2.87 0.61 10.11
N SER A 122 -2.45 -0.14 9.09
CA SER A 122 -2.52 0.26 7.68
C SER A 122 -3.85 -0.07 7.01
N VAL A 123 -4.65 -0.96 7.58
CA VAL A 123 -5.95 -1.35 7.01
C VAL A 123 -6.90 -0.15 6.93
N ASP A 124 -7.72 -0.13 5.90
CA ASP A 124 -8.65 0.95 5.53
C ASP A 124 -8.02 2.28 5.11
N LYS A 125 -6.69 2.33 4.99
CA LYS A 125 -5.98 3.51 4.50
C LYS A 125 -5.77 3.47 3.00
N TRP A 126 -5.57 4.67 2.44
CA TRP A 126 -5.37 4.91 1.02
C TRP A 126 -3.90 5.22 0.71
N LEU A 127 -3.46 4.77 -0.45
CA LEU A 127 -2.08 4.96 -0.92
C LEU A 127 -1.88 6.37 -1.47
N LYS A 128 -0.73 6.98 -1.15
CA LYS A 128 -0.24 8.21 -1.74
C LYS A 128 0.81 7.92 -2.81
N GLN A 129 1.21 8.96 -3.55
CA GLN A 129 2.20 8.86 -4.64
C GLN A 129 3.54 8.26 -4.20
N ASP A 130 3.98 8.59 -3.01
CA ASP A 130 5.26 8.15 -2.43
C ASP A 130 5.19 6.79 -1.72
N GLY A 131 4.07 6.08 -1.82
CA GLY A 131 3.82 4.82 -1.11
C GLY A 131 3.42 4.99 0.36
N SER A 132 3.36 6.21 0.89
CA SER A 132 2.80 6.43 2.23
C SER A 132 1.28 6.32 2.24
N LEU A 133 0.70 6.18 3.44
CA LEU A 133 -0.73 5.97 3.63
C LEU A 133 -1.44 7.19 4.21
N THR A 134 -2.72 7.36 3.87
CA THR A 134 -3.61 8.37 4.43
C THR A 134 -4.96 7.76 4.82
N ASN A 135 -5.60 8.30 5.86
CA ASN A 135 -6.94 7.87 6.29
C ASN A 135 -8.06 8.39 5.38
N LEU A 136 -7.80 9.42 4.59
CA LEU A 136 -8.82 10.11 3.81
C LEU A 136 -8.65 9.82 2.32
N GLU A 137 -9.70 9.32 1.69
CA GLU A 137 -9.72 9.06 0.24
C GLU A 137 -9.41 10.30 -0.61
N LYS A 138 -9.85 11.47 -0.17
CA LYS A 138 -9.60 12.74 -0.88
C LYS A 138 -8.11 13.09 -0.97
N ASP A 139 -7.31 12.58 -0.02
CA ASP A 139 -5.86 12.80 0.05
C ASP A 139 -5.07 11.63 -0.57
N ALA A 140 -5.79 10.60 -1.06
CA ALA A 140 -5.20 9.51 -1.82
C ALA A 140 -4.71 10.00 -3.17
N TYR A 141 -3.57 9.47 -3.61
CA TYR A 141 -3.07 9.77 -4.94
C TYR A 141 -3.87 9.01 -6.01
N GLU A 142 -4.20 9.69 -7.10
CA GLU A 142 -4.76 9.06 -8.29
C GLU A 142 -3.64 8.71 -9.25
N PHE A 143 -3.39 7.42 -9.39
CA PHE A 143 -2.38 6.87 -10.28
C PHE A 143 -2.90 6.87 -11.71
N MET A 144 -2.48 7.85 -12.50
CA MET A 144 -2.89 8.02 -13.90
C MET A 144 -1.98 7.25 -14.84
N THR A 145 -2.57 6.47 -15.76
CA THR A 145 -1.81 5.87 -16.85
C THR A 145 -1.32 6.93 -17.83
N ASP A 146 -0.15 6.69 -18.40
CA ASP A 146 0.46 7.52 -19.46
C ASP A 146 -0.18 7.27 -20.84
N ASP A 147 0.44 7.80 -21.91
CA ASP A 147 -0.02 7.61 -23.28
C ASP A 147 0.12 6.17 -23.77
N ASN A 148 0.97 5.35 -23.13
CA ASN A 148 1.12 3.92 -23.39
C ASN A 148 0.12 3.08 -22.56
N GLY A 149 -0.75 3.72 -21.80
CA GLY A 149 -1.68 3.06 -20.91
C GLY A 149 -1.00 2.45 -19.66
N GLU A 150 0.19 2.91 -19.30
CA GLU A 150 0.99 2.33 -18.22
C GLU A 150 1.03 3.25 -17.01
N VAL A 151 0.96 2.64 -15.81
CA VAL A 151 1.21 3.32 -14.54
C VAL A 151 1.89 2.36 -13.56
N LYS A 152 2.79 2.92 -12.74
CA LYS A 152 3.49 2.20 -11.68
C LYS A 152 2.93 2.63 -10.32
N ILE A 153 2.50 1.66 -9.53
CA ILE A 153 1.95 1.85 -8.19
C ILE A 153 2.99 1.33 -7.18
N PRO A 154 3.77 2.21 -6.56
CA PRO A 154 4.84 1.83 -5.63
C PRO A 154 4.33 1.67 -4.20
N GLY A 155 5.18 1.12 -3.32
CA GLY A 155 4.96 1.14 -1.87
C GLY A 155 3.93 0.14 -1.36
N LEU A 156 3.71 -0.95 -2.09
CA LEU A 156 2.91 -2.07 -1.61
C LEU A 156 3.74 -2.95 -0.66
N ASP A 157 3.05 -3.56 0.28
CA ASP A 157 3.55 -4.59 1.18
C ASP A 157 2.81 -5.91 0.89
N ALA A 158 3.19 -7.00 1.55
CA ALA A 158 2.37 -8.21 1.56
C ALA A 158 0.97 -7.90 2.10
N GLY A 159 -0.07 -8.30 1.37
CA GLY A 159 -1.43 -7.99 1.80
C GLY A 159 -2.45 -7.92 0.67
N LYS A 160 -3.65 -7.45 1.02
CA LYS A 160 -4.76 -7.30 0.08
C LYS A 160 -5.09 -5.83 -0.13
N TYR A 161 -5.26 -5.45 -1.39
CA TYR A 161 -5.53 -4.08 -1.82
C TYR A 161 -6.75 -4.03 -2.71
N GLN A 162 -7.61 -3.03 -2.50
CA GLN A 162 -8.69 -2.70 -3.42
C GLN A 162 -8.23 -1.61 -4.39
N ILE A 163 -8.40 -1.87 -5.67
CA ILE A 163 -8.12 -0.92 -6.75
C ILE A 163 -9.45 -0.42 -7.30
N THR A 164 -9.62 0.89 -7.32
CA THR A 164 -10.80 1.56 -7.84
C THR A 164 -10.43 2.43 -9.03
N GLU A 165 -11.07 2.22 -10.18
CA GLU A 165 -10.96 3.12 -11.32
C GLU A 165 -11.75 4.40 -11.04
N THR A 166 -11.06 5.52 -10.91
CA THR A 166 -11.63 6.83 -10.57
C THR A 166 -11.77 7.74 -11.79
N THR A 167 -10.87 7.58 -12.76
CA THR A 167 -10.96 8.22 -14.07
C THR A 167 -11.10 7.16 -15.14
N THR A 168 -12.27 7.09 -15.78
CA THR A 168 -12.58 6.13 -16.84
C THR A 168 -12.27 6.72 -18.21
N PRO A 169 -11.66 5.95 -19.14
CA PRO A 169 -11.43 6.41 -20.50
C PRO A 169 -12.73 6.80 -21.21
N SER A 170 -12.69 7.85 -22.02
CA SER A 170 -13.85 8.33 -22.76
C SER A 170 -14.45 7.23 -23.64
N SER A 171 -15.77 7.07 -23.61
CA SER A 171 -16.53 6.04 -24.35
C SER A 171 -16.37 4.60 -23.82
N TYR A 172 -15.82 4.43 -22.63
CA TYR A 172 -15.73 3.14 -21.94
C TYR A 172 -16.61 3.11 -20.68
N ASN A 173 -16.98 1.92 -20.27
CA ASN A 173 -17.64 1.71 -19.00
C ASN A 173 -16.59 1.62 -17.89
N THR A 174 -16.85 2.26 -16.74
CA THR A 174 -16.05 2.09 -15.53
C THR A 174 -16.10 0.62 -15.08
N ILE A 175 -14.97 0.06 -14.71
CA ILE A 175 -14.92 -1.27 -14.10
C ILE A 175 -15.31 -1.20 -12.62
N ALA A 176 -15.90 -2.27 -12.11
CA ALA A 176 -16.13 -2.41 -10.68
C ALA A 176 -14.79 -2.41 -9.93
N PRO A 177 -14.73 -1.86 -8.71
CA PRO A 177 -13.56 -2.03 -7.86
C PRO A 177 -13.19 -3.50 -7.71
N PHE A 178 -11.91 -3.81 -7.81
CA PHE A 178 -11.40 -5.17 -7.69
C PHE A 178 -10.28 -5.25 -6.66
N ASN A 179 -10.03 -6.45 -6.15
CA ASN A 179 -8.96 -6.66 -5.19
C ASN A 179 -7.79 -7.39 -5.85
N ILE A 180 -6.60 -7.03 -5.40
CA ILE A 180 -5.38 -7.81 -5.63
C ILE A 180 -4.84 -8.29 -4.28
N THR A 181 -4.21 -9.45 -4.28
CA THR A 181 -3.44 -9.95 -3.13
C THR A 181 -1.98 -10.06 -3.54
N VAL A 182 -1.10 -9.45 -2.77
CA VAL A 182 0.35 -9.50 -2.90
C VAL A 182 0.86 -10.50 -1.87
N ASP A 183 1.40 -11.62 -2.33
CA ASP A 183 1.82 -12.75 -1.49
C ASP A 183 3.26 -13.16 -1.83
N PRO A 184 4.26 -12.65 -1.07
CA PRO A 184 5.66 -12.98 -1.24
C PRO A 184 6.05 -14.25 -0.46
N THR A 185 7.05 -14.97 -0.97
CA THR A 185 7.76 -15.99 -0.20
C THR A 185 9.26 -15.69 -0.18
N TYR A 186 9.92 -16.03 0.91
CA TYR A 186 11.31 -15.69 1.14
C TYR A 186 12.16 -16.92 1.44
N ALA A 187 13.42 -16.87 1.07
CA ALA A 187 14.45 -17.81 1.53
C ALA A 187 14.86 -17.48 2.98
N THR A 188 15.61 -18.38 3.60
CA THR A 188 16.06 -18.22 4.99
C THR A 188 17.03 -17.05 5.20
N ASP A 189 17.65 -16.56 4.15
CA ASP A 189 18.53 -15.37 4.15
C ASP A 189 17.75 -14.05 3.90
N GLY A 190 16.42 -14.12 3.80
CA GLY A 190 15.54 -12.97 3.53
C GLY A 190 15.43 -12.60 2.05
N THR A 191 16.05 -13.32 1.13
CA THR A 191 15.90 -13.08 -0.32
C THR A 191 14.50 -13.47 -0.79
N LEU A 192 13.86 -12.62 -1.59
CA LEU A 192 12.56 -12.92 -2.20
C LEU A 192 12.71 -14.07 -3.20
N THR A 193 12.01 -15.18 -2.98
CA THR A 193 12.02 -16.35 -3.87
C THR A 193 10.90 -16.33 -4.87
N THR A 194 9.69 -15.96 -4.43
CA THR A 194 8.54 -15.78 -5.32
C THR A 194 7.71 -14.61 -4.86
N LEU A 195 7.08 -13.95 -5.83
CA LEU A 195 6.01 -12.97 -5.59
C LEU A 195 4.78 -13.44 -6.36
N THR A 196 3.72 -13.77 -5.64
CA THR A 196 2.44 -14.14 -6.23
C THR A 196 1.49 -12.95 -6.13
N VAL A 197 0.91 -12.55 -7.26
CA VAL A 197 -0.17 -11.56 -7.29
C VAL A 197 -1.41 -12.23 -7.84
N THR A 198 -2.51 -12.17 -7.10
CA THR A 198 -3.81 -12.68 -7.50
C THR A 198 -4.84 -11.56 -7.51
N ASP A 199 -5.87 -11.71 -8.34
CA ASP A 199 -6.98 -10.77 -8.44
C ASP A 199 -8.32 -11.50 -8.34
N ASP A 200 -9.41 -10.75 -8.18
CA ASP A 200 -10.78 -11.26 -8.10
C ASP A 200 -11.69 -10.73 -9.24
N SER A 201 -11.10 -10.32 -10.39
CA SER A 201 -11.83 -9.70 -11.49
C SER A 201 -11.53 -10.31 -12.85
N ASP A 202 -12.56 -10.69 -13.61
CA ASP A 202 -12.44 -11.10 -15.02
C ASP A 202 -11.93 -10.01 -15.97
N MET A 203 -11.83 -8.77 -15.48
CA MET A 203 -11.32 -7.63 -16.24
C MET A 203 -9.83 -7.38 -16.02
N VAL A 204 -9.17 -8.27 -15.27
CA VAL A 204 -7.74 -8.19 -14.94
C VAL A 204 -7.06 -9.47 -15.42
N ASP A 205 -5.97 -9.32 -16.15
CA ASP A 205 -5.06 -10.41 -16.49
C ASP A 205 -3.74 -10.19 -15.73
N LYS A 206 -3.21 -11.25 -15.16
CA LYS A 206 -1.86 -11.27 -14.59
C LYS A 206 -0.86 -11.52 -15.71
N ASP A 207 0.16 -10.67 -15.78
CA ASP A 207 1.16 -10.78 -16.82
C ASP A 207 2.44 -11.45 -16.30
N THR A 208 3.33 -10.66 -15.72
CA THR A 208 4.66 -11.13 -15.30
C THR A 208 5.03 -10.63 -13.92
N VAL A 209 5.95 -11.34 -13.28
CA VAL A 209 6.61 -10.89 -12.06
C VAL A 209 8.11 -10.83 -12.32
N ALA A 210 8.72 -9.70 -11.98
CA ALA A 210 10.16 -9.49 -12.08
C ALA A 210 10.67 -8.87 -10.77
N GLY A 211 11.47 -9.62 -10.02
CA GLY A 211 11.90 -9.19 -8.69
C GLY A 211 10.72 -8.95 -7.76
N ALA A 212 10.65 -7.77 -7.16
CA ALA A 212 9.55 -7.31 -6.31
C ALA A 212 8.51 -6.45 -7.05
N ALA A 213 8.44 -6.56 -8.39
CA ALA A 213 7.44 -5.90 -9.22
C ALA A 213 6.56 -6.92 -9.94
N ALA A 214 5.25 -6.76 -9.87
CA ALA A 214 4.27 -7.56 -10.58
C ALA A 214 3.56 -6.70 -11.63
N SER A 215 3.24 -7.27 -12.79
CA SER A 215 2.51 -6.61 -13.87
C SER A 215 1.11 -7.19 -14.02
N ILE A 216 0.13 -6.32 -14.23
CA ILE A 216 -1.25 -6.69 -14.54
C ILE A 216 -1.76 -5.89 -15.74
N THR A 217 -2.63 -6.49 -16.52
CA THR A 217 -3.39 -5.82 -17.59
C THR A 217 -4.84 -5.64 -17.15
N VAL A 218 -5.29 -4.39 -17.08
CA VAL A 218 -6.67 -4.01 -16.71
C VAL A 218 -7.45 -3.59 -17.95
N LYS A 219 -8.61 -4.21 -18.18
CA LYS A 219 -9.41 -4.08 -19.40
C LYS A 219 -10.64 -3.22 -19.15
N ASN A 220 -11.03 -2.37 -20.13
CA ASN A 220 -12.35 -1.73 -20.15
C ASN A 220 -13.13 -2.14 -21.38
N LYS A 221 -14.43 -2.34 -21.21
CA LYS A 221 -15.39 -2.55 -22.30
C LYS A 221 -15.90 -1.21 -22.80
N LYS A 222 -16.00 -1.04 -24.12
CA LYS A 222 -16.68 0.12 -24.69
C LYS A 222 -18.12 0.20 -24.21
N GLY A 223 -18.53 1.38 -23.79
CA GLY A 223 -19.93 1.65 -23.46
C GLY A 223 -20.80 1.68 -24.71
N SER A 224 -22.01 1.17 -24.62
CA SER A 224 -23.01 1.25 -25.68
C SER A 224 -23.72 2.63 -25.69
N GLY A 225 -22.96 3.72 -25.61
CA GLY A 225 -23.46 5.08 -25.87
C GLY A 225 -24.27 5.78 -24.77
N LEU A 226 -24.43 5.16 -23.59
CA LEU A 226 -24.95 5.86 -22.41
C LEU A 226 -23.75 6.21 -21.51
N PRO A 227 -23.48 7.49 -21.21
CA PRO A 227 -22.43 7.86 -20.30
C PRO A 227 -22.85 7.49 -18.86
N LEU A 228 -22.56 6.29 -18.43
CA LEU A 228 -22.52 5.94 -17.00
C LEU A 228 -21.20 6.48 -16.47
N THR A 229 -21.16 7.77 -16.24
CA THR A 229 -20.01 8.45 -15.68
C THR A 229 -19.88 8.12 -14.20
N GLY A 230 -18.96 7.23 -13.85
CA GLY A 230 -18.45 7.06 -12.50
C GLY A 230 -19.38 6.45 -11.45
N LEU A 231 -18.85 6.24 -10.26
CA LEU A 231 -19.56 5.79 -9.05
C LEU A 231 -20.82 6.64 -8.76
N ASN A 232 -20.78 7.92 -9.11
CA ASN A 232 -21.91 8.85 -9.00
C ASN A 232 -23.08 8.50 -9.92
N GLY A 233 -22.85 7.86 -11.08
CA GLY A 233 -23.91 7.46 -12.01
C GLY A 233 -24.80 6.36 -11.46
N VAL A 234 -24.20 5.37 -10.79
CA VAL A 234 -24.96 4.27 -10.15
C VAL A 234 -25.81 4.81 -9.00
N THR A 235 -25.23 5.67 -8.16
CA THR A 235 -25.94 6.31 -7.04
C THR A 235 -27.09 7.20 -7.56
N PHE A 236 -26.87 7.93 -8.66
CA PHE A 236 -27.91 8.77 -9.25
C PHE A 236 -29.06 7.93 -9.85
N THR A 237 -28.75 6.79 -10.47
CA THR A 237 -29.77 5.87 -11.02
C THR A 237 -30.61 5.24 -9.92
N TRP A 238 -30.01 4.86 -8.78
CA TRP A 238 -30.75 4.38 -7.61
C TRP A 238 -31.62 5.43 -6.97
N ILE A 239 -31.13 6.69 -6.84
CA ILE A 239 -31.90 7.81 -6.29
C ILE A 239 -33.04 8.18 -7.22
N ALA A 240 -32.80 8.30 -8.53
CA ALA A 240 -33.83 8.63 -9.51
C ALA A 240 -34.88 7.52 -9.62
N GLY A 241 -34.46 6.25 -9.69
CA GLY A 241 -35.38 5.12 -9.71
C GLY A 241 -36.20 4.98 -8.43
N GLY A 242 -35.59 5.20 -7.26
CA GLY A 242 -36.29 5.23 -5.97
C GLY A 242 -37.33 6.36 -5.87
N ALA A 243 -37.00 7.55 -6.36
CA ALA A 243 -37.90 8.68 -6.37
C ALA A 243 -39.13 8.41 -7.26
N VAL A 244 -38.95 7.85 -8.45
CA VAL A 244 -40.06 7.48 -9.35
C VAL A 244 -40.95 6.43 -8.72
N LEU A 245 -40.37 5.40 -8.05
CA LEU A 245 -41.15 4.40 -7.31
C LEU A 245 -41.95 5.01 -6.16
N CYS A 246 -41.38 5.91 -5.38
CA CYS A 246 -42.07 6.59 -4.27
C CYS A 246 -43.23 7.46 -4.78
N ILE A 247 -43.05 8.21 -5.88
CA ILE A 247 -44.08 9.01 -6.50
C ILE A 247 -45.21 8.10 -7.03
N GLY A 248 -44.85 6.99 -7.69
CA GLY A 248 -45.84 6.02 -8.20
C GLY A 248 -46.68 5.38 -7.09
N VAL A 249 -46.05 4.96 -5.98
CA VAL A 249 -46.76 4.41 -4.82
C VAL A 249 -47.66 5.46 -4.15
N ALA A 250 -47.16 6.69 -3.98
CA ALA A 250 -47.97 7.78 -3.41
C ALA A 250 -49.21 8.13 -4.27
N HIS A 251 -49.06 8.10 -5.61
CA HIS A 251 -50.16 8.30 -6.53
C HIS A 251 -51.20 7.18 -6.45
N LEU A 252 -50.76 5.92 -6.37
CA LEU A 252 -51.65 4.74 -6.20
C LEU A 252 -52.43 4.79 -4.88
N ILE A 253 -51.81 5.19 -3.78
CA ILE A 253 -52.47 5.33 -2.48
C ILE A 253 -53.53 6.46 -2.54
N ARG A 254 -53.18 7.58 -3.19
CA ARG A 254 -54.08 8.72 -3.30
C ARG A 254 -55.29 8.40 -4.19
N SER A 255 -55.10 7.67 -5.31
CA SER A 255 -56.22 7.28 -6.19
C SER A 255 -57.13 6.24 -5.54
N ARG A 256 -56.64 5.31 -4.72
CA ARG A 256 -57.45 4.38 -3.93
C ARG A 256 -58.33 5.12 -2.89
N LYS A 257 -57.73 6.09 -2.18
CA LYS A 257 -58.44 6.86 -1.18
C LYS A 257 -59.58 7.70 -1.79
N GLN A 258 -59.40 8.29 -2.98
CA GLN A 258 -60.44 9.00 -3.73
C GLN A 258 -61.53 8.05 -4.25
N ALA A 259 -61.22 6.82 -4.60
CA ALA A 259 -62.22 5.82 -5.01
C ALA A 259 -63.10 5.39 -3.82
N GLU A 260 -62.50 5.18 -2.63
CA GLU A 260 -63.24 4.82 -1.41
C GLU A 260 -64.14 5.97 -0.90
N GLU A 261 -63.75 7.23 -1.08
CA GLU A 261 -64.56 8.40 -0.72
C GLU A 261 -65.74 8.59 -1.68
N SER A 262 -65.61 8.16 -2.95
CA SER A 262 -66.71 8.26 -3.95
C SER A 262 -67.72 7.12 -3.87
N GLU A 263 -67.48 6.06 -3.12
CA GLU A 263 -68.43 4.94 -2.87
C GLU A 263 -69.29 5.19 -1.59
N GLN A 264 -68.99 6.25 -0.81
CA GLN A 264 -69.73 6.59 0.43
C GLN A 264 -70.66 7.74 0.28
N GLU A 265 -70.82 8.36 -0.91
CA GLU A 265 -71.87 9.32 -1.26
C GLU A 265 -72.98 8.63 -2.09
#